data_1fcd89be10b635711bcfd8f21bc161d5
#
_entry.id   1fcd89be10b635711bcfd8f21bc161d5
#
_cell.length_a   1.000
_cell.length_b   1.000
_cell.length_c   1.000
_cell.angle_alpha   90.00
_cell.angle_beta   90.00
_cell.angle_gamma   90.00
#
_symmetry.space_group_name_H-M   'P 1'
#
loop_
_entity.id
_entity.type
_entity.pdbx_description
1 polymer ?
#
loop_
_entity_poly.entity_id
_entity_poly.type
_entity_poly.pdbx_seq_one_letter_code
_entity_poly.pdbx_strand_id
1 'polypeptide(L)'
;MIKTEYYKDLTKMNTFGMKVKARCFVEYDSVADLVDIEFGDLARPVLHIGGGSNLLFTDDFKGTVLHSKIDFIEILAESHDPQLAQHSDRTSLCHFDLAKRVEKPVLVSVGAGVVFDDFCDWAAKEGLWGVENLSYIPGEVGASAVQNIGAYGVEVKDVIRRVYCYDTVEEEFVSFGVEDCRYGYRDSIFKSPEVKGRYVVTHVVFALSRIPQPRLDYGHLADAVKEAQSARASELTPSLIRKVIIRIRKEKLPEPSVMGSAGSFFKNPVIAHEHFERIEYAAKAEHGADYKVPHYDLPDGTVKVPAAWMIEQCGWKGRRSGGAAVWDKQPLVIVNHTGEAFPEEIIGLEKRIIASVKQKFGVELHPEVDHI
;
A
#
# COMPACT_ATOMS: atom_id res chain seq x y z
N MET A 1 24.37 -9.65 -6.86
CA MET A 1 24.87 -10.96 -6.30
C MET A 1 23.71 -11.72 -5.69
N ILE A 2 23.56 -13.03 -6.01
CA ILE A 2 22.52 -13.88 -5.43
C ILE A 2 23.01 -14.40 -4.07
N LYS A 3 22.17 -14.22 -3.05
CA LYS A 3 22.41 -14.72 -1.71
C LYS A 3 21.31 -15.69 -1.31
N THR A 4 21.66 -16.94 -1.03
CA THR A 4 20.72 -17.99 -0.61
C THR A 4 20.96 -18.36 0.84
N GLU A 5 19.89 -18.35 1.66
CA GLU A 5 19.92 -18.79 3.05
C GLU A 5 18.82 -19.85 3.27
N TYR A 6 19.14 -20.93 3.98
CA TYR A 6 18.17 -21.95 4.38
C TYR A 6 17.72 -21.73 5.82
N TYR A 7 16.44 -21.98 6.09
CA TYR A 7 15.81 -21.78 7.40
C TYR A 7 15.99 -20.36 7.95
N LYS A 8 15.91 -19.37 7.01
CA LYS A 8 16.04 -17.95 7.33
C LYS A 8 14.95 -17.51 8.30
N ASP A 9 15.35 -16.88 9.40
CA ASP A 9 14.45 -16.19 10.32
C ASP A 9 13.84 -14.96 9.62
N LEU A 10 12.51 -14.93 9.50
CA LEU A 10 11.75 -13.86 8.87
C LEU A 10 11.15 -12.87 9.87
N THR A 11 11.44 -12.97 11.16
CA THR A 11 10.87 -12.09 12.21
C THR A 11 11.05 -10.61 11.88
N LYS A 12 12.19 -10.24 11.31
CA LYS A 12 12.49 -8.86 10.86
C LYS A 12 12.09 -8.56 9.42
N MET A 13 11.58 -9.56 8.71
CA MET A 13 11.13 -9.46 7.31
C MET A 13 9.60 -9.40 7.21
N ASN A 14 8.91 -9.23 8.34
CA ASN A 14 7.48 -8.95 8.42
C ASN A 14 7.22 -7.94 9.53
N THR A 15 6.38 -6.95 9.24
CA THR A 15 6.13 -5.84 10.19
C THR A 15 5.24 -6.22 11.37
N PHE A 16 4.56 -7.37 11.34
CA PHE A 16 3.90 -7.95 12.53
C PHE A 16 4.88 -8.50 13.54
N GLY A 17 6.15 -8.79 13.13
CA GLY A 17 7.13 -9.44 13.99
C GLY A 17 6.80 -10.89 14.33
N MET A 18 6.07 -11.59 13.43
CA MET A 18 5.79 -13.01 13.60
C MET A 18 7.08 -13.80 13.53
N LYS A 19 7.30 -14.66 14.52
CA LYS A 19 8.50 -15.52 14.66
C LYS A 19 8.35 -16.75 13.78
N VAL A 20 8.70 -16.61 12.51
CA VAL A 20 8.61 -17.67 11.50
C VAL A 20 9.90 -17.77 10.69
N LYS A 21 10.12 -18.91 10.04
CA LYS A 21 11.27 -19.16 9.18
C LYS A 21 10.81 -19.51 7.76
N ALA A 22 11.61 -19.13 6.76
CA ALA A 22 11.48 -19.67 5.40
C ALA A 22 12.39 -20.87 5.24
N ARG A 23 11.92 -21.93 4.56
CA ARG A 23 12.76 -23.08 4.20
C ARG A 23 13.95 -22.65 3.34
N CYS A 24 13.72 -21.75 2.38
CA CYS A 24 14.74 -21.14 1.56
C CYS A 24 14.44 -19.64 1.42
N PHE A 25 15.46 -18.81 1.46
CA PHE A 25 15.38 -17.38 1.23
C PHE A 25 16.43 -17.01 0.19
N VAL A 26 16.02 -16.32 -0.86
CA VAL A 26 16.89 -15.86 -1.94
C VAL A 26 16.76 -14.35 -2.07
N GLU A 27 17.88 -13.66 -1.94
CA GLU A 27 18.01 -12.21 -2.14
C GLU A 27 18.88 -11.96 -3.37
N TYR A 28 18.50 -11.00 -4.21
CA TYR A 28 19.20 -10.64 -5.44
C TYR A 28 19.27 -9.11 -5.59
N ASP A 29 20.44 -8.60 -6.06
CA ASP A 29 20.75 -7.17 -6.10
C ASP A 29 20.52 -6.52 -7.47
N SER A 30 20.37 -7.33 -8.52
CA SER A 30 20.27 -6.82 -9.89
C SER A 30 19.28 -7.64 -10.74
N VAL A 31 18.90 -7.05 -11.86
CA VAL A 31 18.10 -7.74 -12.88
C VAL A 31 18.88 -8.93 -13.48
N ALA A 32 20.19 -8.83 -13.62
CA ALA A 32 21.03 -9.93 -14.09
C ALA A 32 21.00 -11.11 -13.10
N ASP A 33 21.15 -10.84 -11.80
CA ASP A 33 21.01 -11.87 -10.77
C ASP A 33 19.64 -12.56 -10.81
N LEU A 34 18.57 -11.79 -11.07
CA LEU A 34 17.22 -12.36 -11.16
C LEU A 34 17.09 -13.37 -12.31
N VAL A 35 17.70 -13.08 -13.45
CA VAL A 35 17.72 -13.99 -14.61
C VAL A 35 18.53 -15.26 -14.34
N ASP A 36 19.56 -15.16 -13.50
CA ASP A 36 20.41 -16.31 -13.11
C ASP A 36 19.73 -17.24 -12.08
N ILE A 37 18.52 -16.89 -11.58
CA ILE A 37 17.76 -17.76 -10.69
C ILE A 37 17.04 -18.85 -11.48
N GLU A 38 17.41 -20.11 -11.25
CA GLU A 38 16.71 -21.28 -11.79
C GLU A 38 15.37 -21.47 -11.07
N PHE A 39 14.31 -20.79 -11.57
CA PHE A 39 12.97 -20.80 -10.93
C PHE A 39 12.35 -22.20 -10.84
N GLY A 40 12.75 -23.12 -11.75
CA GLY A 40 12.33 -24.53 -11.75
C GLY A 40 12.83 -25.31 -10.54
N ASP A 41 14.00 -24.96 -10.02
CA ASP A 41 14.68 -25.66 -8.93
C ASP A 41 14.29 -25.12 -7.53
N LEU A 42 13.57 -24.00 -7.48
CA LEU A 42 13.15 -23.41 -6.22
C LEU A 42 12.12 -24.28 -5.48
N ALA A 43 12.32 -24.45 -4.17
CA ALA A 43 11.34 -25.11 -3.32
C ALA A 43 9.98 -24.37 -3.36
N ARG A 44 8.93 -25.10 -3.71
CA ARG A 44 7.56 -24.57 -3.79
C ARG A 44 6.87 -24.58 -2.43
N PRO A 45 5.93 -23.65 -2.16
CA PRO A 45 5.58 -22.50 -3.00
C PRO A 45 6.66 -21.42 -3.04
N VAL A 46 6.64 -20.55 -4.06
CA VAL A 46 7.52 -19.38 -4.16
C VAL A 46 6.71 -18.13 -3.78
N LEU A 47 7.27 -17.31 -2.89
CA LEU A 47 6.68 -16.07 -2.42
C LEU A 47 7.64 -14.91 -2.66
N HIS A 48 7.22 -13.91 -3.42
CA HIS A 48 7.96 -12.65 -3.56
C HIS A 48 7.52 -11.70 -2.46
N ILE A 49 8.45 -11.18 -1.67
CA ILE A 49 8.19 -10.18 -0.65
C ILE A 49 8.98 -8.89 -0.93
N GLY A 50 8.40 -7.76 -0.54
CA GLY A 50 9.14 -6.52 -0.28
C GLY A 50 9.42 -6.40 1.22
N GLY A 51 9.24 -5.24 1.81
CA GLY A 51 9.43 -5.01 3.25
C GLY A 51 8.48 -5.76 4.20
N GLY A 52 7.68 -6.72 3.72
CA GLY A 52 6.80 -7.56 4.54
C GLY A 52 5.72 -6.79 5.31
N SER A 53 5.33 -5.62 4.83
CA SER A 53 4.46 -4.68 5.56
C SER A 53 2.96 -4.94 5.39
N ASN A 54 2.59 -5.92 4.56
CA ASN A 54 1.19 -6.31 4.34
C ASN A 54 0.99 -7.83 4.44
N LEU A 55 1.82 -8.51 5.22
CA LEU A 55 1.79 -9.97 5.36
C LEU A 55 1.54 -10.38 6.81
N LEU A 56 0.75 -11.43 7.00
CA LEU A 56 0.63 -12.18 8.24
C LEU A 56 1.07 -13.62 7.98
N PHE A 57 2.28 -13.97 8.40
CA PHE A 57 2.72 -15.37 8.38
C PHE A 57 1.98 -16.16 9.46
N THR A 58 1.39 -17.29 9.07
CA THR A 58 0.59 -18.15 9.95
C THR A 58 1.37 -19.37 10.45
N ASP A 59 2.46 -19.73 9.80
CA ASP A 59 3.41 -20.80 10.15
C ASP A 59 4.75 -20.52 9.45
N ASP A 60 5.74 -21.38 9.69
CA ASP A 60 6.97 -21.41 8.92
C ASP A 60 6.69 -21.62 7.44
N PHE A 61 7.30 -20.81 6.59
CA PHE A 61 7.10 -20.89 5.15
C PHE A 61 7.89 -22.05 4.55
N LYS A 62 7.19 -23.06 4.08
CA LYS A 62 7.79 -24.34 3.63
C LYS A 62 8.49 -24.27 2.27
N GLY A 63 8.38 -23.14 1.58
CA GLY A 63 8.90 -22.89 0.23
C GLY A 63 10.07 -21.92 0.20
N THR A 64 10.19 -21.22 -0.94
CA THR A 64 11.23 -20.20 -1.18
C THR A 64 10.63 -18.81 -1.10
N VAL A 65 11.22 -17.96 -0.26
CA VAL A 65 10.95 -16.52 -0.23
C VAL A 65 12.00 -15.81 -1.11
N LEU A 66 11.54 -14.98 -2.04
CA LEU A 66 12.39 -14.13 -2.88
C LEU A 66 12.27 -12.67 -2.42
N HIS A 67 13.40 -11.98 -2.33
CA HIS A 67 13.48 -10.59 -1.94
C HIS A 67 14.38 -9.81 -2.90
N SER A 68 13.84 -8.74 -3.48
CA SER A 68 14.59 -7.85 -4.38
C SER A 68 15.38 -6.82 -3.59
N LYS A 69 16.65 -6.64 -3.96
CA LYS A 69 17.50 -5.54 -3.54
C LYS A 69 17.92 -4.67 -4.72
N ILE A 70 17.12 -4.68 -5.80
CA ILE A 70 17.33 -3.78 -6.93
C ILE A 70 17.09 -2.35 -6.45
N ASP A 71 18.17 -1.61 -6.20
CA ASP A 71 18.17 -0.31 -5.53
C ASP A 71 18.79 0.76 -6.42
N PHE A 72 17.93 1.53 -7.10
CA PHE A 72 18.32 2.71 -7.87
C PHE A 72 17.15 3.68 -8.02
N ILE A 73 17.44 4.97 -8.18
CA ILE A 73 16.48 6.02 -8.55
C ILE A 73 17.13 6.86 -9.65
N GLU A 74 16.53 6.89 -10.83
CA GLU A 74 17.08 7.55 -12.01
C GLU A 74 16.04 8.40 -12.73
N ILE A 75 16.36 9.64 -13.05
CA ILE A 75 15.55 10.46 -13.95
C ILE A 75 15.87 10.03 -15.39
N LEU A 76 14.84 9.58 -16.11
CA LEU A 76 15.00 9.17 -17.49
C LEU A 76 15.10 10.40 -18.41
N ALA A 77 16.12 10.43 -19.27
CA ALA A 77 16.19 11.39 -20.35
C ALA A 77 15.10 11.11 -21.40
N GLU A 78 14.52 12.15 -21.99
CA GLU A 78 13.33 12.08 -22.89
C GLU A 78 13.45 11.10 -24.08
N SER A 79 14.62 10.55 -24.37
CA SER A 79 14.93 9.81 -25.60
C SER A 79 15.25 8.31 -25.40
N HIS A 80 15.19 7.75 -24.21
CA HIS A 80 15.84 6.46 -23.95
C HIS A 80 14.92 5.23 -23.91
N ASP A 81 13.59 5.37 -23.91
CA ASP A 81 12.69 4.23 -24.02
C ASP A 81 11.79 4.36 -25.26
N PRO A 82 12.07 3.55 -26.33
CA PRO A 82 11.23 3.53 -27.53
C PRO A 82 9.77 3.15 -27.22
N GLN A 83 9.51 2.35 -26.17
CA GLN A 83 8.17 1.96 -25.75
C GLN A 83 7.44 3.11 -25.01
N LEU A 84 8.17 3.96 -24.29
CA LEU A 84 7.63 5.17 -23.70
C LEU A 84 7.29 6.22 -24.77
N ALA A 85 8.05 6.28 -25.87
CA ALA A 85 7.84 7.20 -26.97
C ALA A 85 6.63 6.83 -27.87
N GLN A 86 6.33 5.53 -28.02
CA GLN A 86 5.24 5.05 -28.88
C GLN A 86 3.84 5.28 -28.30
N HIS A 87 3.71 5.51 -26.99
CA HIS A 87 2.43 5.78 -26.34
C HIS A 87 2.26 7.28 -26.01
N SER A 88 2.68 8.15 -26.89
CA SER A 88 2.38 9.60 -26.83
C SER A 88 0.91 9.91 -27.16
N ASP A 89 0.04 8.91 -27.22
CA ASP A 89 -1.39 9.11 -27.36
C ASP A 89 -1.94 9.81 -26.11
N ARG A 90 -2.50 10.98 -26.36
CA ARG A 90 -2.96 12.02 -25.43
C ARG A 90 -4.04 11.56 -24.42
N THR A 91 -4.45 10.29 -24.41
CA THR A 91 -5.59 9.78 -23.62
C THR A 91 -5.21 9.01 -22.37
N SER A 92 -3.95 8.65 -22.17
CA SER A 92 -3.48 7.85 -21.02
C SER A 92 -2.57 8.63 -20.05
N LEU A 93 -2.69 9.94 -20.01
CA LEU A 93 -2.14 10.71 -18.90
C LEU A 93 -3.13 10.59 -17.74
N CYS A 94 -2.68 10.01 -16.64
CA CYS A 94 -3.36 10.02 -15.34
C CYS A 94 -4.28 11.26 -15.24
N HIS A 95 -5.41 11.20 -14.57
CA HIS A 95 -6.40 12.29 -14.39
C HIS A 95 -5.80 13.65 -13.92
N PHE A 96 -4.72 14.08 -14.57
CA PHE A 96 -4.18 15.41 -14.50
C PHE A 96 -5.03 16.27 -15.42
N ASP A 97 -5.76 17.21 -14.85
CA ASP A 97 -6.54 18.20 -15.60
C ASP A 97 -5.62 18.99 -16.54
N LEU A 98 -5.49 18.52 -17.79
CA LEU A 98 -4.61 19.02 -18.84
C LEU A 98 -4.97 20.41 -19.36
N ALA A 99 -6.02 21.04 -18.81
CA ALA A 99 -6.49 22.35 -19.27
C ALA A 99 -5.58 23.52 -18.87
N LYS A 100 -4.56 23.32 -18.00
CA LYS A 100 -3.73 24.43 -17.47
C LYS A 100 -2.22 24.14 -17.53
N ARG A 101 -1.61 24.23 -18.70
CA ARG A 101 -0.18 24.11 -19.02
C ARG A 101 0.30 22.66 -19.24
N VAL A 102 0.61 22.36 -20.50
CA VAL A 102 1.22 21.11 -20.95
C VAL A 102 2.72 21.16 -20.62
N GLU A 103 3.09 20.82 -19.40
CA GLU A 103 4.47 20.48 -19.09
C GLU A 103 4.63 18.95 -19.17
N LYS A 104 5.70 18.52 -19.83
CA LYS A 104 6.01 17.08 -19.88
C LYS A 104 6.34 16.58 -18.47
N PRO A 105 5.79 15.44 -18.04
CA PRO A 105 6.13 14.85 -16.75
C PRO A 105 7.62 14.47 -16.71
N VAL A 106 8.20 14.55 -15.52
CA VAL A 106 9.52 13.99 -15.25
C VAL A 106 9.36 12.50 -15.03
N LEU A 107 9.96 11.69 -15.89
CA LEU A 107 9.92 10.24 -15.76
C LEU A 107 11.07 9.80 -14.84
N VAL A 108 10.71 9.02 -13.81
CA VAL A 108 11.66 8.52 -12.82
C VAL A 108 11.55 7.00 -12.77
N SER A 109 12.65 6.31 -13.08
CA SER A 109 12.78 4.86 -12.95
C SER A 109 13.30 4.51 -11.58
N VAL A 110 12.60 3.62 -10.88
CA VAL A 110 12.91 3.26 -9.48
C VAL A 110 12.93 1.75 -9.31
N GLY A 111 14.03 1.22 -8.81
CA GLY A 111 14.21 -0.22 -8.55
C GLY A 111 13.19 -0.78 -7.54
N ALA A 112 12.81 -2.02 -7.73
CA ALA A 112 11.76 -2.67 -6.94
C ALA A 112 12.09 -2.80 -5.45
N GLY A 113 13.39 -2.89 -5.09
CA GLY A 113 13.88 -2.99 -3.72
C GLY A 113 14.06 -1.66 -2.99
N VAL A 114 13.87 -0.52 -3.67
CA VAL A 114 13.92 0.80 -3.03
C VAL A 114 12.80 0.92 -2.00
N VAL A 115 13.12 1.36 -0.78
CA VAL A 115 12.11 1.70 0.24
C VAL A 115 11.22 2.82 -0.29
N PHE A 116 9.91 2.61 -0.31
CA PHE A 116 8.99 3.54 -0.97
C PHE A 116 9.01 4.94 -0.33
N ASP A 117 9.20 5.02 0.99
CA ASP A 117 9.30 6.31 1.68
C ASP A 117 10.61 7.06 1.38
N ASP A 118 11.70 6.34 1.10
CA ASP A 118 12.96 6.95 0.65
C ASP A 118 12.81 7.53 -0.76
N PHE A 119 12.06 6.87 -1.65
CA PHE A 119 11.68 7.44 -2.93
C PHE A 119 10.82 8.70 -2.77
N CYS A 120 9.83 8.70 -1.88
CA CYS A 120 9.03 9.90 -1.58
C CYS A 120 9.90 11.06 -1.06
N ASP A 121 10.90 10.76 -0.21
CA ASP A 121 11.83 11.76 0.33
C ASP A 121 12.75 12.33 -0.76
N TRP A 122 13.27 11.45 -1.61
CA TRP A 122 14.09 11.84 -2.76
C TRP A 122 13.29 12.73 -3.72
N ALA A 123 12.08 12.33 -4.12
CA ALA A 123 11.22 13.11 -5.00
C ALA A 123 10.90 14.50 -4.42
N ALA A 124 10.61 14.57 -3.12
CA ALA A 124 10.34 15.84 -2.44
C ALA A 124 11.57 16.76 -2.39
N LYS A 125 12.79 16.21 -2.24
CA LYS A 125 14.05 16.97 -2.29
C LYS A 125 14.36 17.51 -3.69
N GLU A 126 14.01 16.73 -4.72
CA GLU A 126 14.12 17.15 -6.13
C GLU A 126 13.02 18.14 -6.57
N GLY A 127 12.09 18.49 -5.66
CA GLY A 127 10.97 19.38 -5.94
C GLY A 127 9.92 18.75 -6.86
N LEU A 128 9.84 17.42 -6.90
CA LEU A 128 8.91 16.67 -7.73
C LEU A 128 7.62 16.38 -6.96
N TRP A 129 6.48 16.63 -7.61
CA TRP A 129 5.13 16.44 -7.08
C TRP A 129 4.52 15.14 -7.59
N GLY A 130 3.68 14.51 -6.76
CA GLY A 130 2.85 13.37 -7.11
C GLY A 130 2.87 12.23 -6.08
N VAL A 131 3.98 12.04 -5.35
CA VAL A 131 4.13 10.96 -4.35
C VAL A 131 4.14 11.45 -2.90
N GLU A 132 4.10 12.75 -2.67
CA GLU A 132 4.18 13.35 -1.32
C GLU A 132 3.07 12.87 -0.38
N ASN A 133 1.87 12.60 -0.89
CA ASN A 133 0.75 12.08 -0.10
C ASN A 133 0.94 10.63 0.33
N LEU A 134 1.81 9.88 -0.36
CA LEU A 134 2.11 8.47 -0.07
C LEU A 134 3.27 8.30 0.92
N SER A 135 3.73 9.40 1.51
CA SER A 135 4.84 9.41 2.47
C SER A 135 4.57 8.55 3.69
N TYR A 136 5.64 7.94 4.20
CA TYR A 136 5.62 7.11 5.40
C TYR A 136 4.72 5.88 5.28
N ILE A 137 4.46 5.38 4.05
CA ILE A 137 3.89 4.05 3.83
C ILE A 137 5.05 3.06 3.86
N PRO A 138 5.04 2.08 4.77
CA PRO A 138 6.09 1.07 4.84
C PRO A 138 6.01 0.13 3.63
N GLY A 139 7.16 -0.40 3.21
CA GLY A 139 7.28 -1.32 2.08
C GLY A 139 8.19 -0.78 0.99
N GLU A 140 8.27 -1.49 -0.12
CA GLU A 140 9.18 -1.24 -1.23
C GLU A 140 8.42 -0.92 -2.51
N VAL A 141 9.10 -0.29 -3.46
CA VAL A 141 8.54 0.20 -4.73
C VAL A 141 7.86 -0.93 -5.53
N GLY A 142 8.49 -2.11 -5.64
CA GLY A 142 7.86 -3.24 -6.34
C GLY A 142 6.54 -3.65 -5.71
N ALA A 143 6.51 -3.80 -4.39
CA ALA A 143 5.30 -4.14 -3.64
C ALA A 143 4.23 -3.04 -3.72
N SER A 144 4.64 -1.77 -3.80
CA SER A 144 3.72 -0.63 -3.94
C SER A 144 2.88 -0.72 -5.21
N ALA A 145 3.52 -1.11 -6.33
CA ALA A 145 2.86 -1.31 -7.61
C ALA A 145 1.91 -2.53 -7.60
N VAL A 146 2.32 -3.63 -6.96
CA VAL A 146 1.48 -4.83 -6.82
C VAL A 146 0.22 -4.54 -6.02
N GLN A 147 0.33 -3.80 -4.91
CA GLN A 147 -0.76 -3.52 -3.97
C GLN A 147 -1.63 -2.32 -4.37
N ASN A 148 -1.24 -1.51 -5.35
CA ASN A 148 -1.82 -0.20 -5.59
C ASN A 148 -1.98 0.57 -4.28
N ILE A 149 -0.84 0.81 -3.59
CA ILE A 149 -0.85 1.51 -2.31
C ILE A 149 -1.49 2.89 -2.44
N GLY A 150 -2.12 3.37 -1.38
CA GLY A 150 -2.74 4.68 -1.41
C GLY A 150 -3.02 5.25 -0.02
N ALA A 151 -2.89 6.56 0.09
CA ALA A 151 -3.17 7.32 1.28
C ALA A 151 -3.54 8.77 0.92
N TYR A 152 -4.30 9.43 1.77
CA TYR A 152 -4.64 10.86 1.66
C TYR A 152 -5.15 11.27 0.27
N GLY A 153 -6.05 10.44 -0.31
CA GLY A 153 -6.70 10.74 -1.59
C GLY A 153 -5.85 10.48 -2.83
N VAL A 154 -4.67 9.87 -2.70
CA VAL A 154 -3.78 9.50 -3.80
C VAL A 154 -3.55 7.99 -3.78
N GLU A 155 -3.58 7.35 -4.95
CA GLU A 155 -3.13 5.97 -5.16
C GLU A 155 -1.87 5.96 -6.02
N VAL A 156 -1.01 4.97 -5.85
CA VAL A 156 0.27 4.92 -6.59
C VAL A 156 0.06 4.80 -8.11
N LYS A 157 -1.05 4.19 -8.55
CA LYS A 157 -1.44 4.13 -9.97
C LYS A 157 -1.58 5.53 -10.61
N ASP A 158 -1.89 6.56 -9.81
CA ASP A 158 -2.08 7.93 -10.30
C ASP A 158 -0.78 8.53 -10.85
N VAL A 159 0.36 7.97 -10.46
CA VAL A 159 1.70 8.42 -10.86
C VAL A 159 2.54 7.34 -11.53
N ILE A 160 2.09 6.08 -11.57
CA ILE A 160 2.77 5.02 -12.32
C ILE A 160 2.58 5.27 -13.82
N ARG A 161 3.67 5.21 -14.58
CA ARG A 161 3.67 5.19 -16.04
C ARG A 161 3.76 3.78 -16.59
N ARG A 162 4.66 2.95 -16.02
CA ARG A 162 4.90 1.58 -16.45
C ARG A 162 5.52 0.74 -15.34
N VAL A 163 5.15 -0.53 -15.28
CA VAL A 163 5.72 -1.53 -14.37
C VAL A 163 6.51 -2.53 -15.22
N TYR A 164 7.78 -2.72 -14.91
CA TYR A 164 8.66 -3.67 -15.58
C TYR A 164 8.82 -4.92 -14.72
N CYS A 165 8.66 -6.06 -15.34
CA CYS A 165 8.67 -7.35 -14.67
C CYS A 165 9.52 -8.37 -15.42
N TYR A 166 9.96 -9.39 -14.69
CA TYR A 166 10.43 -10.65 -15.25
C TYR A 166 9.31 -11.68 -15.12
N ASP A 167 8.95 -12.31 -16.24
CA ASP A 167 8.00 -13.41 -16.28
C ASP A 167 8.73 -14.70 -15.96
N THR A 168 8.46 -15.32 -14.82
CA THR A 168 9.15 -16.52 -14.34
C THR A 168 8.70 -17.81 -15.04
N VAL A 169 7.68 -17.75 -15.89
CA VAL A 169 7.16 -18.89 -16.66
C VAL A 169 7.72 -18.89 -18.08
N GLU A 170 7.68 -17.75 -18.75
CA GLU A 170 8.21 -17.59 -20.12
C GLU A 170 9.69 -17.19 -20.12
N GLU A 171 10.27 -16.88 -18.95
CA GLU A 171 11.68 -16.49 -18.76
C GLU A 171 12.07 -15.27 -19.60
N GLU A 172 11.17 -14.29 -19.68
CA GLU A 172 11.36 -13.06 -20.46
C GLU A 172 11.02 -11.79 -19.69
N PHE A 173 11.54 -10.67 -20.16
CA PHE A 173 11.17 -9.35 -19.64
C PHE A 173 9.89 -8.88 -20.29
N VAL A 174 8.95 -8.46 -19.44
CA VAL A 174 7.67 -7.89 -19.85
C VAL A 174 7.43 -6.56 -19.17
N SER A 175 6.58 -5.74 -19.73
CA SER A 175 6.19 -4.49 -19.09
C SER A 175 4.71 -4.20 -19.26
N PHE A 176 4.12 -3.62 -18.24
CA PHE A 176 2.69 -3.29 -18.17
C PHE A 176 2.52 -1.77 -18.12
N GLY A 177 1.76 -1.20 -19.05
CA GLY A 177 1.24 0.16 -18.89
C GLY A 177 0.23 0.22 -17.74
N VAL A 178 -0.10 1.42 -17.26
CA VAL A 178 -1.04 1.57 -16.14
C VAL A 178 -2.39 0.91 -16.41
N GLU A 179 -2.88 0.95 -17.64
CA GLU A 179 -4.14 0.31 -18.06
C GLU A 179 -4.05 -1.22 -18.02
N ASP A 180 -2.90 -1.78 -18.41
CA ASP A 180 -2.66 -3.22 -18.40
C ASP A 180 -2.59 -3.77 -16.98
N CYS A 181 -2.18 -2.94 -16.02
CA CYS A 181 -2.13 -3.29 -14.61
C CYS A 181 -3.51 -3.51 -13.98
N ARG A 182 -4.61 -3.11 -14.63
CA ARG A 182 -6.00 -3.26 -14.17
C ARG A 182 -6.19 -2.86 -12.71
N TYR A 183 -5.63 -1.71 -12.33
CA TYR A 183 -5.67 -1.24 -10.97
C TYR A 183 -7.08 -0.98 -10.44
N GLY A 184 -7.38 -1.59 -9.30
CA GLY A 184 -8.55 -1.33 -8.46
C GLY A 184 -8.16 -0.86 -7.07
N TYR A 185 -9.15 -0.67 -6.20
CA TYR A 185 -8.89 -0.32 -4.79
C TYR A 185 -8.15 -1.46 -4.07
N ARG A 186 -6.87 -1.25 -3.77
CA ARG A 186 -5.97 -2.26 -3.20
C ARG A 186 -5.89 -3.53 -4.05
N ASP A 187 -5.94 -3.36 -5.37
CA ASP A 187 -5.95 -4.47 -6.31
C ASP A 187 -5.19 -4.14 -7.60
N SER A 188 -4.67 -5.18 -8.25
CA SER A 188 -3.99 -5.12 -9.55
C SER A 188 -4.01 -6.48 -10.22
N ILE A 189 -3.64 -6.53 -11.52
CA ILE A 189 -3.47 -7.79 -12.24
C ILE A 189 -2.51 -8.76 -11.53
N PHE A 190 -1.47 -8.24 -10.88
CA PHE A 190 -0.45 -9.04 -10.19
C PHE A 190 -1.00 -9.84 -8.99
N LYS A 191 -2.18 -9.48 -8.50
CA LYS A 191 -2.88 -10.18 -7.40
C LYS A 191 -3.89 -11.19 -7.90
N SER A 192 -4.19 -11.19 -9.21
CA SER A 192 -5.15 -12.14 -9.77
C SER A 192 -4.64 -13.58 -9.62
N PRO A 193 -5.53 -14.54 -9.31
CA PRO A 193 -5.14 -15.94 -9.08
C PRO A 193 -4.38 -16.56 -10.26
N GLU A 194 -4.68 -16.11 -11.49
CA GLU A 194 -4.12 -16.65 -12.73
C GLU A 194 -2.64 -16.35 -12.90
N VAL A 195 -2.17 -15.21 -12.32
CA VAL A 195 -0.79 -14.76 -12.50
C VAL A 195 -0.07 -14.49 -11.19
N LYS A 196 -0.71 -14.75 -10.05
CA LYS A 196 -0.11 -14.53 -8.73
C LYS A 196 1.22 -15.29 -8.61
N GLY A 197 2.31 -14.54 -8.36
CA GLY A 197 3.66 -15.10 -8.24
C GLY A 197 4.38 -15.37 -9.57
N ARG A 198 3.74 -15.13 -10.73
CA ARG A 198 4.37 -15.27 -12.06
C ARG A 198 5.29 -14.09 -12.39
N TYR A 199 4.83 -12.87 -12.15
CA TYR A 199 5.57 -11.66 -12.50
C TYR A 199 6.37 -11.12 -11.32
N VAL A 200 7.68 -10.99 -11.50
CA VAL A 200 8.60 -10.36 -10.53
C VAL A 200 8.84 -8.93 -10.96
N VAL A 201 8.37 -7.97 -10.21
CA VAL A 201 8.62 -6.55 -10.51
C VAL A 201 10.11 -6.26 -10.34
N THR A 202 10.74 -5.72 -11.38
CA THR A 202 12.16 -5.32 -11.38
C THR A 202 12.33 -3.84 -11.08
N HIS A 203 11.51 -3.00 -11.70
CA HIS A 203 11.47 -1.56 -11.46
C HIS A 203 10.14 -0.96 -11.91
N VAL A 204 9.87 0.25 -11.45
CA VAL A 204 8.65 1.01 -11.79
C VAL A 204 9.06 2.37 -12.33
N VAL A 205 8.45 2.79 -13.43
CA VAL A 205 8.61 4.15 -13.98
C VAL A 205 7.43 4.99 -13.51
N PHE A 206 7.75 6.09 -12.83
CA PHE A 206 6.80 7.09 -12.35
C PHE A 206 6.81 8.33 -13.22
N ALA A 207 5.64 8.97 -13.36
CA ALA A 207 5.47 10.26 -14.02
C ALA A 207 5.18 11.33 -12.96
N LEU A 208 6.17 12.15 -12.64
CA LEU A 208 6.09 13.20 -11.61
C LEU A 208 6.09 14.58 -12.23
N SER A 209 5.65 15.60 -11.48
CA SER A 209 5.53 16.99 -11.98
C SER A 209 6.50 17.93 -11.25
N ARG A 210 7.08 18.89 -11.99
CA ARG A 210 7.76 20.06 -11.40
C ARG A 210 6.80 21.20 -11.08
N ILE A 211 5.59 21.18 -11.66
CA ILE A 211 4.55 22.16 -11.36
C ILE A 211 3.79 21.72 -10.11
N PRO A 212 3.57 22.61 -9.13
CA PRO A 212 2.77 22.31 -7.94
C PRO A 212 1.36 21.80 -8.29
N GLN A 213 1.05 20.60 -7.81
CA GLN A 213 -0.28 19.97 -7.95
C GLN A 213 -0.68 19.30 -6.62
N PRO A 214 -0.78 20.07 -5.52
CA PRO A 214 -1.09 19.51 -4.22
C PRO A 214 -2.49 18.91 -4.17
N ARG A 215 -2.63 17.69 -3.66
CA ARG A 215 -3.91 17.03 -3.39
C ARG A 215 -4.18 17.09 -1.90
N LEU A 216 -4.99 18.05 -1.46
CA LEU A 216 -5.23 18.34 -0.04
C LEU A 216 -6.67 18.06 0.40
N ASP A 217 -7.53 17.57 -0.47
CA ASP A 217 -8.99 17.44 -0.23
C ASP A 217 -9.36 16.29 0.71
N TYR A 218 -8.39 15.49 1.16
CA TYR A 218 -8.65 14.35 2.03
C TYR A 218 -8.68 14.75 3.51
N GLY A 219 -9.86 14.63 4.13
CA GLY A 219 -10.03 14.89 5.58
C GLY A 219 -9.59 16.30 5.98
N HIS A 220 -8.76 16.41 7.01
CA HIS A 220 -8.24 17.68 7.53
C HIS A 220 -6.83 18.01 7.03
N LEU A 221 -6.38 17.40 5.93
CA LEU A 221 -5.03 17.62 5.43
C LEU A 221 -4.78 19.06 5.02
N ALA A 222 -5.76 19.71 4.35
CA ALA A 222 -5.66 21.10 3.94
C ALA A 222 -5.45 22.06 5.14
N ASP A 223 -6.21 21.86 6.20
CA ASP A 223 -6.10 22.67 7.43
C ASP A 223 -4.73 22.47 8.10
N ALA A 224 -4.27 21.22 8.21
CA ALA A 224 -3.00 20.88 8.82
C ALA A 224 -1.79 21.45 8.01
N VAL A 225 -1.89 21.47 6.68
CA VAL A 225 -0.87 22.07 5.81
C VAL A 225 -0.88 23.58 5.95
N LYS A 226 -2.06 24.22 5.95
CA LYS A 226 -2.20 25.68 6.13
C LYS A 226 -1.65 26.12 7.49
N GLU A 227 -1.91 25.39 8.56
CA GLU A 227 -1.34 25.63 9.88
C GLU A 227 0.20 25.58 9.84
N ALA A 228 0.76 24.52 9.23
CA ALA A 228 2.20 24.34 9.13
C ALA A 228 2.87 25.45 8.28
N GLN A 229 2.22 25.92 7.21
CA GLN A 229 2.68 27.05 6.41
C GLN A 229 2.71 28.35 7.23
N SER A 230 1.62 28.64 7.94
CA SER A 230 1.48 29.86 8.74
C SER A 230 2.51 29.92 9.88
N ALA A 231 2.76 28.79 10.55
CA ALA A 231 3.69 28.70 11.64
C ALA A 231 5.16 28.95 11.26
N ARG A 232 5.51 28.77 9.97
CA ARG A 232 6.90 28.88 9.47
C ARG A 232 7.09 29.92 8.39
N ALA A 233 6.05 30.63 7.97
CA ALA A 233 6.04 31.52 6.81
C ALA A 233 6.66 30.83 5.56
N SER A 234 6.34 29.53 5.35
CA SER A 234 6.98 28.72 4.32
C SER A 234 6.10 28.55 3.11
N GLU A 235 6.73 28.43 1.95
CA GLU A 235 6.03 28.10 0.69
C GLU A 235 5.47 26.66 0.73
N LEU A 236 4.43 26.43 -0.09
CA LEU A 236 3.89 25.09 -0.28
C LEU A 236 4.86 24.28 -1.15
N THR A 237 5.41 23.21 -0.58
CA THR A 237 6.35 22.30 -1.25
C THR A 237 5.99 20.84 -0.98
N PRO A 238 6.42 19.88 -1.81
CA PRO A 238 6.25 18.45 -1.52
C PRO A 238 6.83 18.07 -0.15
N SER A 239 7.99 18.63 0.21
CA SER A 239 8.64 18.41 1.50
C SER A 239 7.80 18.90 2.70
N LEU A 240 7.06 19.99 2.54
CA LEU A 240 6.15 20.47 3.62
C LEU A 240 4.97 19.52 3.80
N ILE A 241 4.32 19.12 2.70
CA ILE A 241 3.19 18.18 2.73
C ILE A 241 3.64 16.85 3.34
N ARG A 242 4.77 16.32 2.89
CA ARG A 242 5.39 15.11 3.44
C ARG A 242 5.58 15.21 4.97
N LYS A 243 6.14 16.30 5.48
CA LYS A 243 6.31 16.51 6.92
C LYS A 243 4.99 16.49 7.70
N VAL A 244 3.96 17.13 7.15
CA VAL A 244 2.63 17.16 7.77
C VAL A 244 2.02 15.76 7.80
N ILE A 245 2.09 15.02 6.69
CA ILE A 245 1.57 13.66 6.59
C ILE A 245 2.29 12.72 7.55
N ILE A 246 3.62 12.75 7.62
CA ILE A 246 4.40 11.94 8.56
C ILE A 246 3.96 12.23 10.00
N ARG A 247 3.77 13.50 10.38
CA ARG A 247 3.27 13.86 11.70
C ARG A 247 1.91 13.21 11.97
N ILE A 248 0.94 13.40 11.07
CA ILE A 248 -0.41 12.83 11.21
C ILE A 248 -0.37 11.31 11.32
N ARG A 249 0.48 10.65 10.52
CA ARG A 249 0.60 9.19 10.55
C ARG A 249 1.21 8.69 11.85
N LYS A 250 2.27 9.32 12.34
CA LYS A 250 2.90 8.98 13.63
C LYS A 250 1.97 9.16 14.84
N GLU A 251 1.06 10.13 14.76
CA GLU A 251 0.04 10.34 15.81
C GLU A 251 -1.01 9.22 15.80
N LYS A 252 -1.35 8.67 14.64
CA LYS A 252 -2.47 7.72 14.47
C LYS A 252 -2.04 6.26 14.43
N LEU A 253 -0.88 5.96 13.83
CA LEU A 253 -0.44 4.59 13.56
C LEU A 253 0.64 4.16 14.56
N PRO A 254 0.70 2.88 14.92
CA PRO A 254 1.82 2.37 15.69
C PRO A 254 3.08 2.37 14.83
N GLU A 255 4.23 2.60 15.45
CA GLU A 255 5.52 2.41 14.81
C GLU A 255 5.81 0.90 14.74
N PRO A 256 5.94 0.29 13.54
CA PRO A 256 6.07 -1.16 13.42
C PRO A 256 7.30 -1.74 14.15
N SER A 257 8.39 -0.97 14.27
CA SER A 257 9.59 -1.37 15.00
C SER A 257 9.38 -1.45 16.51
N VAL A 258 8.32 -0.81 17.03
CA VAL A 258 7.96 -0.80 18.47
C VAL A 258 6.78 -1.71 18.75
N MET A 259 5.81 -1.74 17.84
CA MET A 259 4.60 -2.53 17.98
C MET A 259 4.21 -3.12 16.62
N GLY A 260 4.38 -4.42 16.46
CA GLY A 260 4.18 -5.12 15.20
C GLY A 260 2.75 -4.94 14.66
N SER A 261 2.64 -4.60 13.38
CA SER A 261 1.36 -4.48 12.66
C SER A 261 1.62 -4.50 11.14
N ALA A 262 0.57 -4.72 10.35
CA ALA A 262 0.61 -4.58 8.89
C ALA A 262 -0.22 -3.38 8.39
N GLY A 263 -0.25 -2.29 9.16
CA GLY A 263 -1.07 -1.13 8.83
C GLY A 263 -2.57 -1.41 8.95
N SER A 264 -3.36 -0.91 7.98
CA SER A 264 -4.80 -1.19 7.93
C SER A 264 -5.06 -2.67 7.68
N PHE A 265 -5.74 -3.34 8.61
CA PHE A 265 -5.97 -4.78 8.50
C PHE A 265 -7.12 -5.15 7.57
N PHE A 266 -8.12 -4.28 7.45
CA PHE A 266 -9.31 -4.51 6.63
C PHE A 266 -9.44 -3.47 5.53
N LYS A 267 -9.99 -3.88 4.39
CA LYS A 267 -10.45 -2.96 3.35
C LYS A 267 -11.69 -2.21 3.82
N ASN A 268 -11.83 -0.95 3.40
CA ASN A 268 -13.11 -0.25 3.58
C ASN A 268 -14.17 -0.90 2.69
N PRO A 269 -15.30 -1.37 3.24
CA PRO A 269 -16.34 -2.00 2.46
C PRO A 269 -17.03 -0.99 1.53
N VAL A 270 -17.39 -1.47 0.34
CA VAL A 270 -18.25 -0.79 -0.61
C VAL A 270 -19.60 -1.49 -0.60
N ILE A 271 -20.67 -0.75 -0.34
CA ILE A 271 -22.03 -1.29 -0.18
C ILE A 271 -23.03 -0.54 -1.06
N ALA A 272 -24.18 -1.13 -1.34
CA ALA A 272 -25.26 -0.46 -2.05
C ALA A 272 -25.78 0.75 -1.26
N HIS A 273 -26.21 1.81 -1.94
CA HIS A 273 -26.69 3.03 -1.31
C HIS A 273 -27.87 2.78 -0.34
N GLU A 274 -28.84 1.95 -0.74
CA GLU A 274 -29.95 1.56 0.12
C GLU A 274 -29.52 0.83 1.40
N HIS A 275 -28.40 0.09 1.36
CA HIS A 275 -27.85 -0.54 2.57
C HIS A 275 -27.22 0.50 3.47
N PHE A 276 -26.52 1.48 2.89
CA PHE A 276 -25.96 2.61 3.66
C PHE A 276 -27.06 3.43 4.33
N GLU A 277 -28.17 3.74 3.65
CA GLU A 277 -29.30 4.47 4.25
C GLU A 277 -29.86 3.77 5.50
N ARG A 278 -29.96 2.43 5.47
CA ARG A 278 -30.38 1.65 6.65
C ARG A 278 -29.39 1.78 7.81
N ILE A 279 -28.09 1.75 7.53
CA ILE A 279 -27.04 1.93 8.52
C ILE A 279 -27.11 3.35 9.11
N GLU A 280 -27.28 4.36 8.27
CA GLU A 280 -27.37 5.76 8.70
C GLU A 280 -28.63 5.99 9.56
N TYR A 281 -29.77 5.43 9.14
CA TYR A 281 -31.02 5.49 9.92
C TYR A 281 -30.83 4.89 11.32
N ALA A 282 -30.25 3.69 11.41
CA ALA A 282 -29.97 3.04 12.69
C ALA A 282 -28.98 3.85 13.55
N ALA A 283 -27.93 4.40 12.96
CA ALA A 283 -26.98 5.23 13.66
C ALA A 283 -27.59 6.54 14.18
N LYS A 284 -28.48 7.19 13.42
CA LYS A 284 -29.23 8.37 13.87
C LYS A 284 -30.18 8.04 15.01
N ALA A 285 -30.79 6.87 15.03
CA ALA A 285 -31.61 6.41 16.13
C ALA A 285 -30.80 6.16 17.42
N GLU A 286 -29.56 5.68 17.30
CA GLU A 286 -28.65 5.39 18.42
C GLU A 286 -27.97 6.65 18.98
N HIS A 287 -27.55 7.58 18.09
CA HIS A 287 -26.68 8.73 18.45
C HIS A 287 -27.35 10.12 18.31
N GLY A 288 -28.59 10.17 17.82
CA GLY A 288 -29.34 11.42 17.61
C GLY A 288 -29.48 11.77 16.12
N ALA A 289 -30.51 12.57 15.80
CA ALA A 289 -30.92 12.85 14.42
C ALA A 289 -29.83 13.55 13.56
N ASP A 290 -28.95 14.32 14.18
CA ASP A 290 -27.87 15.06 13.51
C ASP A 290 -26.61 14.23 13.29
N TYR A 291 -26.59 12.97 13.75
CA TYR A 291 -25.41 12.10 13.59
C TYR A 291 -25.17 11.77 12.12
N LYS A 292 -23.92 11.94 11.71
CA LYS A 292 -23.49 11.64 10.34
C LYS A 292 -22.56 10.44 10.33
N VAL A 293 -22.95 9.40 9.63
CA VAL A 293 -22.07 8.25 9.37
C VAL A 293 -21.00 8.68 8.35
N PRO A 294 -19.69 8.51 8.64
CA PRO A 294 -18.66 8.83 7.69
C PRO A 294 -18.74 7.90 6.47
N HIS A 295 -18.71 8.47 5.27
CA HIS A 295 -18.81 7.73 4.02
C HIS A 295 -18.23 8.51 2.84
N TYR A 296 -18.07 7.83 1.71
CA TYR A 296 -17.66 8.40 0.43
C TYR A 296 -18.57 7.82 -0.66
N ASP A 297 -19.29 8.69 -1.35
CA ASP A 297 -20.08 8.29 -2.52
C ASP A 297 -19.16 7.95 -3.69
N LEU A 298 -19.47 6.87 -4.39
CA LEU A 298 -18.72 6.43 -5.56
C LEU A 298 -19.50 6.73 -6.85
N PRO A 299 -18.80 6.91 -7.99
CA PRO A 299 -19.45 7.28 -9.27
C PRO A 299 -20.47 6.27 -9.79
N ASP A 300 -20.38 5.02 -9.36
CA ASP A 300 -21.31 3.92 -9.72
C ASP A 300 -22.57 3.86 -8.83
N GLY A 301 -22.74 4.84 -7.93
CA GLY A 301 -23.88 4.90 -7.01
C GLY A 301 -23.73 4.01 -5.78
N THR A 302 -22.61 3.36 -5.58
CA THR A 302 -22.29 2.65 -4.33
C THR A 302 -21.66 3.59 -3.30
N VAL A 303 -21.57 3.13 -2.05
CA VAL A 303 -21.02 3.92 -0.94
C VAL A 303 -19.88 3.16 -0.27
N LYS A 304 -18.73 3.81 -0.15
CA LYS A 304 -17.60 3.29 0.62
C LYS A 304 -17.67 3.79 2.07
N VAL A 305 -17.78 2.86 3.02
CA VAL A 305 -17.86 3.19 4.45
C VAL A 305 -16.54 2.86 5.15
N PRO A 306 -15.99 3.75 5.99
CA PRO A 306 -14.77 3.46 6.75
C PRO A 306 -14.94 2.25 7.68
N ALA A 307 -14.18 1.18 7.45
CA ALA A 307 -14.20 0.00 8.32
C ALA A 307 -13.78 0.35 9.75
N ALA A 308 -12.87 1.33 9.93
CA ALA A 308 -12.49 1.83 11.24
C ALA A 308 -13.69 2.29 12.07
N TRP A 309 -14.62 3.03 11.46
CA TRP A 309 -15.86 3.47 12.11
C TRP A 309 -16.73 2.27 12.51
N MET A 310 -16.94 1.30 11.62
CA MET A 310 -17.73 0.11 11.93
C MET A 310 -17.15 -0.70 13.09
N ILE A 311 -15.81 -0.87 13.09
CA ILE A 311 -15.10 -1.59 14.14
C ILE A 311 -15.19 -0.85 15.48
N GLU A 312 -15.09 0.49 15.48
CA GLU A 312 -15.27 1.31 16.66
C GLU A 312 -16.70 1.24 17.21
N GLN A 313 -17.72 1.28 16.33
CA GLN A 313 -19.13 1.14 16.71
C GLN A 313 -19.47 -0.26 17.27
N CYS A 314 -18.66 -1.27 16.99
CA CYS A 314 -18.72 -2.58 17.61
C CYS A 314 -17.93 -2.65 18.93
N GLY A 315 -17.34 -1.55 19.38
CA GLY A 315 -16.62 -1.45 20.66
C GLY A 315 -15.27 -2.18 20.68
N TRP A 316 -14.63 -2.37 19.52
CA TRP A 316 -13.34 -3.06 19.43
C TRP A 316 -12.13 -2.17 19.66
N LYS A 317 -12.25 -0.86 19.55
CA LYS A 317 -11.15 0.10 19.75
C LYS A 317 -10.44 -0.11 21.08
N GLY A 318 -9.13 -0.33 21.03
CA GLY A 318 -8.29 -0.56 22.22
C GLY A 318 -8.48 -1.93 22.90
N ARG A 319 -9.34 -2.82 22.39
CA ARG A 319 -9.55 -4.15 22.98
C ARG A 319 -8.36 -5.07 22.74
N ARG A 320 -7.99 -5.80 23.78
CA ARG A 320 -6.93 -6.82 23.77
C ARG A 320 -7.53 -8.22 23.71
N SER A 321 -6.78 -9.15 23.13
CA SER A 321 -7.12 -10.55 23.03
C SER A 321 -5.85 -11.39 22.99
N GLY A 322 -5.44 -11.92 24.12
CA GLY A 322 -4.13 -12.57 24.26
C GLY A 322 -3.00 -11.58 23.93
N GLY A 323 -2.09 -11.98 23.06
CA GLY A 323 -1.00 -11.15 22.56
C GLY A 323 -1.40 -10.10 21.52
N ALA A 324 -2.61 -10.21 20.95
CA ALA A 324 -3.14 -9.31 19.92
C ALA A 324 -4.00 -8.19 20.53
N ALA A 325 -4.09 -7.05 19.83
CA ALA A 325 -5.02 -5.98 20.19
C ALA A 325 -5.49 -5.20 18.95
N VAL A 326 -6.63 -4.51 19.08
CA VAL A 326 -7.03 -3.43 18.17
C VAL A 326 -6.39 -2.15 18.65
N TRP A 327 -5.70 -1.43 17.77
CA TRP A 327 -5.01 -0.20 18.13
C TRP A 327 -5.99 0.88 18.61
N ASP A 328 -5.66 1.57 19.69
CA ASP A 328 -6.55 2.54 20.35
C ASP A 328 -6.70 3.85 19.60
N LYS A 329 -5.72 4.22 18.75
CA LYS A 329 -5.76 5.45 17.95
C LYS A 329 -6.33 5.25 16.55
N GLN A 330 -6.35 4.00 16.06
CA GLN A 330 -6.89 3.64 14.74
C GLN A 330 -7.46 2.23 14.76
N PRO A 331 -8.79 2.06 14.91
CA PRO A 331 -9.44 0.74 15.05
C PRO A 331 -9.25 -0.19 13.85
N LEU A 332 -8.82 0.33 12.71
CA LEU A 332 -8.52 -0.46 11.53
C LEU A 332 -7.21 -1.26 11.64
N VAL A 333 -6.39 -0.97 12.65
CA VAL A 333 -5.07 -1.59 12.84
C VAL A 333 -5.16 -2.64 13.93
N ILE A 334 -4.78 -3.88 13.58
CA ILE A 334 -4.51 -4.96 14.54
C ILE A 334 -3.02 -4.97 14.82
N VAL A 335 -2.65 -5.09 16.09
CA VAL A 335 -1.26 -5.06 16.55
C VAL A 335 -0.88 -6.34 17.29
N ASN A 336 0.39 -6.74 17.15
CA ASN A 336 1.06 -7.68 18.03
C ASN A 336 1.45 -6.91 19.31
N HIS A 337 0.51 -6.84 20.26
CA HIS A 337 0.60 -5.98 21.45
C HIS A 337 1.72 -6.38 22.41
N THR A 338 2.01 -7.65 22.51
CA THR A 338 3.05 -8.17 23.42
C THR A 338 4.41 -8.31 22.74
N GLY A 339 4.48 -8.27 21.41
CA GLY A 339 5.63 -8.68 20.60
C GLY A 339 5.80 -10.21 20.52
N GLU A 340 4.92 -10.97 21.18
CA GLU A 340 4.94 -12.41 21.30
C GLU A 340 3.61 -13.08 20.89
N ALA A 341 2.73 -12.32 20.20
CA ALA A 341 1.45 -12.87 19.76
C ALA A 341 1.66 -14.00 18.76
N PHE A 342 0.88 -15.07 18.94
CA PHE A 342 0.80 -16.13 17.95
C PHE A 342 -0.13 -15.72 16.79
N PRO A 343 0.11 -16.21 15.55
CA PRO A 343 -0.74 -15.91 14.40
C PRO A 343 -2.22 -16.22 14.66
N GLU A 344 -2.53 -17.29 15.39
CA GLU A 344 -3.90 -17.70 15.74
C GLU A 344 -4.63 -16.65 16.60
N GLU A 345 -3.90 -15.89 17.41
CA GLU A 345 -4.49 -14.83 18.24
C GLU A 345 -4.90 -13.64 17.36
N ILE A 346 -4.07 -13.28 16.36
CA ILE A 346 -4.39 -12.25 15.36
C ILE A 346 -5.61 -12.69 14.55
N ILE A 347 -5.59 -13.91 13.99
CA ILE A 347 -6.68 -14.49 13.19
C ILE A 347 -7.97 -14.62 14.02
N GLY A 348 -7.83 -15.05 15.28
CA GLY A 348 -8.97 -15.14 16.19
C GLY A 348 -9.61 -13.79 16.49
N LEU A 349 -8.80 -12.72 16.61
CA LEU A 349 -9.29 -11.36 16.78
C LEU A 349 -9.96 -10.85 15.50
N GLU A 350 -9.34 -11.04 14.34
CA GLU A 350 -9.90 -10.74 13.01
C GLU A 350 -11.31 -11.33 12.83
N LYS A 351 -11.45 -12.66 13.03
CA LYS A 351 -12.73 -13.37 12.87
C LYS A 351 -13.82 -12.81 13.77
N ARG A 352 -13.49 -12.45 15.01
CA ARG A 352 -14.46 -11.84 15.94
C ARG A 352 -14.87 -10.44 15.52
N ILE A 353 -13.96 -9.64 14.98
CA ILE A 353 -14.26 -8.32 14.43
C ILE A 353 -15.20 -8.47 13.24
N ILE A 354 -14.88 -9.35 12.27
CA ILE A 354 -15.73 -9.61 11.09
C ILE A 354 -17.14 -10.03 11.54
N ALA A 355 -17.25 -10.98 12.48
CA ALA A 355 -18.53 -11.46 12.98
C ALA A 355 -19.35 -10.34 13.65
N SER A 356 -18.71 -9.49 14.47
CA SER A 356 -19.38 -8.36 15.14
C SER A 356 -19.90 -7.33 14.16
N VAL A 357 -19.10 -6.95 13.14
CA VAL A 357 -19.50 -5.99 12.11
C VAL A 357 -20.63 -6.57 11.26
N LYS A 358 -20.53 -7.84 10.87
CA LYS A 358 -21.59 -8.54 10.14
C LYS A 358 -22.90 -8.60 10.94
N GLN A 359 -22.82 -8.87 12.23
CA GLN A 359 -23.99 -8.90 13.11
C GLN A 359 -24.65 -7.53 13.28
N LYS A 360 -23.84 -6.44 13.49
CA LYS A 360 -24.40 -5.09 13.74
C LYS A 360 -24.87 -4.41 12.46
N PHE A 361 -24.11 -4.56 11.36
CA PHE A 361 -24.34 -3.77 10.13
C PHE A 361 -24.77 -4.60 8.92
N GLY A 362 -24.74 -5.95 8.99
CA GLY A 362 -24.97 -6.80 7.82
C GLY A 362 -23.85 -6.73 6.78
N VAL A 363 -22.70 -6.16 7.13
CA VAL A 363 -21.55 -5.95 6.24
C VAL A 363 -20.42 -6.91 6.61
N GLU A 364 -19.90 -7.63 5.63
CA GLU A 364 -18.73 -8.49 5.81
C GLU A 364 -17.46 -7.71 5.49
N LEU A 365 -16.56 -7.62 6.47
CA LEU A 365 -15.24 -7.04 6.27
C LEU A 365 -14.31 -8.06 5.62
N HIS A 366 -13.46 -7.58 4.72
CA HIS A 366 -12.42 -8.38 4.08
C HIS A 366 -11.03 -7.89 4.51
N PRO A 367 -10.12 -8.79 4.90
CA PRO A 367 -8.76 -8.41 5.21
C PRO A 367 -8.06 -7.81 3.97
N GLU A 368 -7.24 -6.81 4.20
CA GLU A 368 -6.30 -6.25 3.22
C GLU A 368 -4.96 -7.01 3.31
N VAL A 369 -4.64 -7.48 4.51
CA VAL A 369 -3.40 -8.22 4.84
C VAL A 369 -3.47 -9.61 4.25
N ASP A 370 -2.41 -10.00 3.53
CA ASP A 370 -2.29 -11.34 2.95
C ASP A 370 -1.85 -12.34 4.05
N HIS A 371 -2.61 -13.40 4.24
CA HIS A 371 -2.26 -14.53 5.12
C HIS A 371 -1.38 -15.51 4.35
N ILE A 372 -0.21 -15.81 4.89
CA ILE A 372 0.82 -16.66 4.28
C ILE A 372 0.98 -17.95 5.09
#